data_ce226dbbae60020b5384ffcae7dc6d0a
#
_entry.id   ce226dbbae60020b5384ffcae7dc6d0a
#
_cell.length_a   1.000
_cell.length_b   1.000
_cell.length_c   1.000
_cell.angle_alpha   90.00
_cell.angle_beta   90.00
_cell.angle_gamma   90.00
#
_symmetry.space_group_name_H-M   'P 1'
#
loop_
_entity.id
_entity.type
_entity.pdbx_description
1 polymer ?
#
loop_
_entity_poly.entity_id
_entity_poly.type
_entity_poly.pdbx_seq_one_letter_code
_entity_poly.pdbx_strand_id
1 'polypeptide(L)'
;PRPTFAGQAVPLSIGLHNPDTRWRRGLGLMLLDAELVPVASSEEAVWTDCPPDAQHTVELAWTVPSRGWHSVPPIRIETRFPLGIFRVWSLWRPAAEVLCYPAPEAHAPASPAGAPGPRDDASHAMCSAPSSDDLPDEVRPYRRGDTLRQIVWKKAARTGELVSRHRSAPPPAGTQWLRWSDAAPERGTEPTLERLCAWVLAADAAGLPYGLMLPSRHGDSTWVAPAIGAAHRMRCLQALAEFSLPPHAGTTTAEAPSTSSAYGRPASS
;
A
#
# COMPACT_ATOMS: atom_id res chain seq x y z
N PRO A 1 14.79 -3.49 -2.80
CA PRO A 1 13.74 -3.86 -3.77
C PRO A 1 12.88 -2.64 -4.14
N ARG A 2 12.32 -2.63 -5.35
CA ARG A 2 11.43 -1.56 -5.82
C ARG A 2 9.99 -1.86 -5.42
N PRO A 3 9.15 -0.83 -5.15
CA PRO A 3 7.72 -1.03 -4.95
C PRO A 3 7.08 -1.73 -6.15
N THR A 4 6.08 -2.57 -5.89
CA THR A 4 5.37 -3.34 -6.91
C THR A 4 3.88 -3.39 -6.62
N PHE A 5 3.09 -4.01 -7.51
CA PHE A 5 1.66 -4.25 -7.30
C PHE A 5 1.41 -5.67 -6.78
N ALA A 6 0.36 -5.84 -5.98
CA ALA A 6 -0.05 -7.14 -5.47
C ALA A 6 -0.25 -8.15 -6.61
N GLY A 7 0.22 -9.38 -6.39
CA GLY A 7 0.20 -10.45 -7.39
C GLY A 7 1.28 -10.37 -8.47
N GLN A 8 2.10 -9.31 -8.51
CA GLN A 8 3.21 -9.21 -9.45
C GLN A 8 4.51 -9.74 -8.85
N ALA A 9 5.35 -10.32 -9.70
CA ALA A 9 6.68 -10.76 -9.30
C ALA A 9 7.63 -9.57 -9.13
N VAL A 10 8.31 -9.53 -7.99
CA VAL A 10 9.36 -8.56 -7.67
C VAL A 10 10.71 -9.20 -7.93
N PRO A 11 11.59 -8.62 -8.75
CA PRO A 11 12.96 -9.07 -8.83
C PRO A 11 13.73 -8.63 -7.58
N LEU A 12 14.27 -9.59 -6.86
CA LEU A 12 15.16 -9.39 -5.73
C LEU A 12 16.59 -9.62 -6.17
N SER A 13 17.37 -8.55 -6.26
CA SER A 13 18.79 -8.61 -6.62
C SER A 13 19.61 -8.89 -5.36
N ILE A 14 20.23 -10.05 -5.29
CA ILE A 14 21.05 -10.52 -4.17
C ILE A 14 22.51 -10.41 -4.55
N GLY A 15 23.28 -9.58 -3.85
CA GLY A 15 24.72 -9.47 -4.01
C GLY A 15 25.45 -10.56 -3.23
N LEU A 16 26.19 -11.43 -3.90
CA LEU A 16 27.11 -12.39 -3.31
C LEU A 16 28.52 -11.80 -3.38
N HIS A 17 29.21 -11.76 -2.25
CA HIS A 17 30.60 -11.34 -2.20
C HIS A 17 31.48 -12.53 -1.81
N ASN A 18 32.45 -12.86 -2.64
CA ASN A 18 33.44 -13.89 -2.37
C ASN A 18 34.81 -13.25 -2.13
N PRO A 19 35.23 -13.06 -0.89
CA PRO A 19 36.55 -12.48 -0.58
C PRO A 19 37.70 -13.48 -0.70
N ASP A 20 37.41 -14.74 -1.06
CA ASP A 20 38.41 -15.80 -1.15
C ASP A 20 39.04 -15.82 -2.55
N THR A 21 40.26 -16.29 -2.64
CA THR A 21 41.00 -16.51 -3.90
C THR A 21 40.52 -17.73 -4.68
N ARG A 22 39.58 -18.49 -4.15
CA ARG A 22 38.99 -19.69 -4.76
C ARG A 22 37.58 -19.44 -5.24
N TRP A 23 37.22 -20.11 -6.33
CA TRP A 23 35.85 -20.13 -6.82
C TRP A 23 34.89 -20.74 -5.79
N ARG A 24 33.75 -20.11 -5.58
CA ARG A 24 32.60 -20.69 -4.89
C ARG A 24 31.61 -21.19 -5.95
N ARG A 25 31.58 -22.51 -6.17
CA ARG A 25 30.78 -23.15 -7.23
C ARG A 25 29.52 -23.81 -6.69
N GLY A 26 28.52 -23.88 -7.57
CA GLY A 26 27.27 -24.58 -7.29
C GLY A 26 26.54 -24.00 -6.08
N LEU A 27 26.42 -22.67 -6.02
CA LEU A 27 25.61 -21.99 -5.01
C LEU A 27 24.17 -21.92 -5.49
N GLY A 28 23.24 -22.56 -4.78
CA GLY A 28 21.81 -22.49 -5.04
C GLY A 28 21.14 -21.55 -4.06
N LEU A 29 20.38 -20.56 -4.56
CA LEU A 29 19.60 -19.63 -3.75
C LEU A 29 18.12 -19.90 -3.94
N MET A 30 17.35 -19.86 -2.85
CA MET A 30 15.92 -20.15 -2.84
C MET A 30 15.21 -19.31 -1.78
N LEU A 31 14.06 -18.76 -2.10
CA LEU A 31 13.19 -18.07 -1.16
C LEU A 31 12.34 -19.08 -0.38
N LEU A 32 12.22 -18.85 0.92
CA LEU A 32 11.42 -19.66 1.82
C LEU A 32 10.35 -18.82 2.49
N ASP A 33 9.22 -19.40 2.82
CA ASP A 33 8.19 -18.77 3.64
C ASP A 33 8.53 -18.76 5.15
N ALA A 34 7.57 -18.38 5.98
CA ALA A 34 7.73 -18.36 7.43
C ALA A 34 7.94 -19.78 8.03
N GLU A 35 7.44 -20.80 7.36
CA GLU A 35 7.55 -22.22 7.74
C GLU A 35 8.80 -22.87 7.14
N LEU A 36 9.64 -22.10 6.48
CA LEU A 36 10.86 -22.54 5.79
C LEU A 36 10.60 -23.52 4.64
N VAL A 37 9.42 -23.41 4.02
CA VAL A 37 9.05 -24.11 2.79
C VAL A 37 9.33 -23.18 1.60
N PRO A 38 9.76 -23.71 0.44
CA PRO A 38 9.95 -22.92 -0.76
C PRO A 38 8.68 -22.14 -1.14
N VAL A 39 8.79 -20.82 -1.39
CA VAL A 39 7.65 -20.06 -1.89
C VAL A 39 7.31 -20.46 -3.31
N ALA A 40 6.03 -20.41 -3.71
CA ALA A 40 5.54 -20.86 -5.01
C ALA A 40 6.27 -20.20 -6.21
N SER A 41 6.74 -18.97 -6.05
CA SER A 41 7.54 -18.27 -7.08
C SER A 41 9.01 -18.68 -7.13
N SER A 42 9.48 -19.56 -6.22
CA SER A 42 10.87 -20.00 -6.09
C SER A 42 10.93 -21.48 -5.68
N GLU A 43 10.17 -22.35 -6.37
CA GLU A 43 10.18 -23.79 -6.09
C GLU A 43 11.53 -24.44 -6.39
N GLU A 44 12.25 -23.89 -7.38
CA GLU A 44 13.59 -24.32 -7.74
C GLU A 44 14.64 -23.30 -7.29
N ALA A 45 15.79 -23.81 -6.85
CA ALA A 45 16.93 -22.96 -6.52
C ALA A 45 17.55 -22.35 -7.77
N VAL A 46 17.86 -21.07 -7.72
CA VAL A 46 18.67 -20.40 -8.75
C VAL A 46 20.13 -20.70 -8.48
N TRP A 47 20.75 -21.46 -9.39
CA TRP A 47 22.14 -21.89 -9.26
C TRP A 47 23.09 -20.90 -9.92
N THR A 48 24.18 -20.61 -9.22
CA THR A 48 25.25 -19.71 -9.69
C THR A 48 26.61 -20.11 -9.16
N ASP A 49 27.64 -19.53 -9.78
CA ASP A 49 29.03 -19.60 -9.30
C ASP A 49 29.48 -18.18 -8.94
N CYS A 50 30.29 -18.04 -7.88
CA CYS A 50 30.88 -16.78 -7.51
C CYS A 50 32.40 -16.82 -7.72
N PRO A 51 32.97 -15.97 -8.61
CA PRO A 51 34.40 -15.92 -8.88
C PRO A 51 35.22 -15.55 -7.64
N PRO A 52 36.54 -15.82 -7.66
CA PRO A 52 37.45 -15.34 -6.62
C PRO A 52 37.48 -13.81 -6.57
N ASP A 53 37.61 -13.26 -5.36
CA ASP A 53 37.74 -11.83 -5.09
C ASP A 53 36.76 -10.96 -5.90
N ALA A 54 35.51 -11.41 -5.99
CA ALA A 54 34.49 -10.78 -6.83
C ALA A 54 33.13 -10.65 -6.14
N GLN A 55 32.34 -9.73 -6.67
CA GLN A 55 30.92 -9.62 -6.39
C GLN A 55 30.11 -10.19 -7.55
N HIS A 56 29.09 -10.97 -7.25
CA HIS A 56 28.19 -11.55 -8.21
C HIS A 56 26.75 -11.30 -7.79
N THR A 57 25.88 -10.87 -8.71
CA THR A 57 24.49 -10.58 -8.44
C THR A 57 23.60 -11.70 -8.96
N VAL A 58 22.71 -12.19 -8.11
CA VAL A 58 21.70 -13.18 -8.44
C VAL A 58 20.32 -12.55 -8.32
N GLU A 59 19.47 -12.81 -9.28
CA GLU A 59 18.07 -12.34 -9.23
C GLU A 59 17.14 -13.49 -8.86
N LEU A 60 16.33 -13.25 -7.83
CA LEU A 60 15.26 -14.14 -7.42
C LEU A 60 13.92 -13.45 -7.68
N ALA A 61 12.92 -14.19 -8.17
CA ALA A 61 11.57 -13.68 -8.34
C ALA A 61 10.75 -13.96 -7.07
N TRP A 62 10.09 -12.93 -6.55
CA TRP A 62 9.19 -13.05 -5.41
C TRP A 62 7.83 -12.44 -5.74
N THR A 63 6.76 -13.24 -5.64
CA THR A 63 5.40 -12.75 -5.82
C THR A 63 4.80 -12.38 -4.48
N VAL A 64 4.45 -11.09 -4.30
CA VAL A 64 3.82 -10.58 -3.08
C VAL A 64 2.31 -10.71 -3.23
N PRO A 65 1.62 -11.47 -2.34
CA PRO A 65 0.21 -11.79 -2.55
C PRO A 65 -0.77 -10.65 -2.25
N SER A 66 -0.39 -9.72 -1.38
CA SER A 66 -1.27 -8.65 -0.90
C SER A 66 -0.55 -7.30 -0.84
N ARG A 67 -1.32 -6.22 -0.76
CA ARG A 67 -0.76 -4.87 -0.58
C ARG A 67 -0.21 -4.66 0.84
N GLY A 68 0.57 -3.60 0.99
CA GLY A 68 1.16 -3.19 2.27
C GLY A 68 2.66 -3.42 2.34
N TRP A 69 3.21 -3.30 3.53
CA TRP A 69 4.62 -3.57 3.79
C TRP A 69 4.84 -5.06 4.03
N HIS A 70 5.79 -5.62 3.31
CA HIS A 70 6.17 -7.02 3.42
C HIS A 70 7.67 -7.15 3.64
N SER A 71 8.05 -7.88 4.67
CA SER A 71 9.45 -8.24 4.89
C SER A 71 9.89 -9.24 3.83
N VAL A 72 11.10 -9.06 3.29
CA VAL A 72 11.68 -10.00 2.33
C VAL A 72 11.81 -11.38 2.96
N PRO A 73 11.33 -12.44 2.31
CA PRO A 73 11.37 -13.80 2.83
C PRO A 73 12.80 -14.28 3.14
N PRO A 74 12.95 -15.24 4.06
CA PRO A 74 14.22 -15.89 4.28
C PRO A 74 14.77 -16.53 3.00
N ILE A 75 16.09 -16.44 2.81
CA ILE A 75 16.79 -17.00 1.67
C ILE A 75 17.66 -18.16 2.16
N ARG A 76 17.42 -19.34 1.61
CA ARG A 76 18.32 -20.48 1.78
C ARG A 76 19.40 -20.43 0.72
N ILE A 77 20.64 -20.49 1.14
CA ILE A 77 21.81 -20.63 0.28
C ILE A 77 22.36 -22.01 0.50
N GLU A 78 22.47 -22.81 -0.54
CA GLU A 78 22.96 -24.18 -0.44
C GLU A 78 24.02 -24.48 -1.49
N THR A 79 24.85 -25.47 -1.21
CA THR A 79 25.77 -26.05 -2.19
C THR A 79 25.88 -27.56 -2.02
N ARG A 80 26.12 -28.25 -3.12
CA ARG A 80 26.43 -29.70 -3.14
C ARG A 80 27.77 -29.95 -3.80
N PHE A 81 28.51 -28.89 -4.11
CA PHE A 81 29.84 -28.99 -4.71
C PHE A 81 30.86 -29.53 -3.72
N PRO A 82 31.86 -30.38 -4.15
CA PRO A 82 32.12 -30.81 -5.52
C PRO A 82 31.43 -32.10 -5.96
N LEU A 83 31.10 -33.03 -5.03
CA LEU A 83 30.70 -34.39 -5.37
C LEU A 83 29.18 -34.63 -5.30
N GLY A 84 28.39 -33.68 -4.85
CA GLY A 84 26.93 -33.82 -4.72
C GLY A 84 26.47 -34.73 -3.56
N ILE A 85 27.41 -35.36 -2.81
CA ILE A 85 27.12 -36.30 -1.75
C ILE A 85 26.60 -35.60 -0.50
N PHE A 86 27.18 -34.47 -0.18
CA PHE A 86 26.78 -33.65 0.96
C PHE A 86 26.09 -32.39 0.50
N ARG A 87 25.03 -32.00 1.22
CA ARG A 87 24.38 -30.72 1.07
C ARG A 87 24.72 -29.85 2.28
N VAL A 88 25.39 -28.72 2.03
CA VAL A 88 25.66 -27.70 3.03
C VAL A 88 24.73 -26.53 2.73
N TRP A 89 24.08 -26.01 3.74
CA TRP A 89 23.16 -24.88 3.58
C TRP A 89 23.24 -23.89 4.73
N SER A 90 22.84 -22.68 4.45
CA SER A 90 22.71 -21.59 5.42
C SER A 90 21.41 -20.83 5.16
N LEU A 91 20.88 -20.23 6.20
CA LEU A 91 19.68 -19.39 6.14
C LEU A 91 20.06 -17.93 6.39
N TRP A 92 19.71 -17.09 5.46
CA TRP A 92 19.84 -15.64 5.59
C TRP A 92 18.48 -14.99 5.65
N ARG A 93 18.28 -14.09 6.63
CA ARG A 93 17.06 -13.28 6.79
C ARG A 93 17.39 -11.83 6.50
N PRO A 94 17.07 -11.32 5.31
CA PRO A 94 17.32 -9.93 4.96
C PRO A 94 16.49 -8.99 5.85
N ALA A 95 17.12 -7.96 6.40
CA ALA A 95 16.43 -6.87 7.09
C ALA A 95 15.94 -5.84 6.05
N ALA A 96 15.12 -6.27 5.09
CA ALA A 96 14.62 -5.44 4.00
C ALA A 96 13.10 -5.63 3.86
N GLU A 97 12.42 -4.54 3.51
CA GLU A 97 10.97 -4.53 3.30
C GLU A 97 10.64 -4.03 1.89
N VAL A 98 9.53 -4.48 1.37
CA VAL A 98 8.96 -4.07 0.09
C VAL A 98 7.58 -3.50 0.32
N LEU A 99 7.33 -2.31 -0.22
CA LEU A 99 5.99 -1.76 -0.28
C LEU A 99 5.26 -2.31 -1.50
N CYS A 100 4.13 -2.96 -1.26
CA CYS A 100 3.28 -3.51 -2.29
C CYS A 100 2.01 -2.67 -2.43
N TYR A 101 1.77 -2.15 -3.64
CA TYR A 101 0.58 -1.37 -3.97
C TYR A 101 -0.62 -2.30 -4.26
N PRO A 102 -1.88 -1.83 -4.10
CA PRO A 102 -3.03 -2.59 -4.56
C PRO A 102 -2.91 -2.91 -6.06
N ALA A 103 -3.32 -4.10 -6.48
CA ALA A 103 -3.38 -4.42 -7.91
C ALA A 103 -4.39 -3.48 -8.60
N PRO A 104 -4.05 -2.87 -9.74
CA PRO A 104 -5.04 -2.04 -10.45
C PRO A 104 -6.15 -2.92 -11.01
N GLU A 105 -7.42 -2.51 -10.85
CA GLU A 105 -8.57 -3.19 -11.47
C GLU A 105 -8.41 -3.20 -12.99
N ALA A 106 -8.42 -4.39 -13.61
CA ALA A 106 -8.10 -4.56 -15.02
C ALA A 106 -9.07 -3.83 -15.97
N HIS A 107 -10.35 -3.70 -15.60
CA HIS A 107 -11.41 -3.05 -16.35
C HIS A 107 -12.14 -2.03 -15.48
N ALA A 108 -11.38 -1.14 -14.86
CA ALA A 108 -11.97 -0.09 -14.04
C ALA A 108 -12.87 0.82 -14.90
N PRO A 109 -14.10 1.13 -14.46
CA PRO A 109 -14.92 2.13 -15.10
C PRO A 109 -14.18 3.47 -15.09
N ALA A 110 -14.53 4.37 -16.02
CA ALA A 110 -13.99 5.72 -16.00
C ALA A 110 -14.30 6.39 -14.66
N SER A 111 -13.34 7.13 -14.12
CA SER A 111 -13.58 7.89 -12.88
C SER A 111 -14.71 8.92 -13.11
N PRO A 112 -15.71 8.98 -12.21
CA PRO A 112 -16.84 9.93 -12.37
C PRO A 112 -16.40 11.39 -12.47
N ALA A 113 -15.24 11.72 -11.91
CA ALA A 113 -14.70 13.09 -11.88
C ALA A 113 -13.82 13.45 -13.09
N GLY A 114 -13.74 12.62 -14.13
CA GLY A 114 -12.71 12.71 -15.16
C GLY A 114 -13.16 12.65 -16.60
N ALA A 115 -14.43 12.90 -16.93
CA ALA A 115 -14.75 13.21 -18.31
C ALA A 115 -14.34 14.66 -18.59
N PRO A 116 -13.33 14.95 -19.47
CA PRO A 116 -13.21 16.27 -20.04
C PRO A 116 -14.45 16.47 -20.90
N GLY A 117 -15.44 17.17 -20.35
CA GLY A 117 -16.58 17.63 -21.14
C GLY A 117 -16.10 18.52 -22.28
N PRO A 118 -16.81 18.54 -23.45
CA PRO A 118 -16.57 19.54 -24.47
C PRO A 118 -16.66 20.92 -23.84
N ARG A 119 -15.77 21.78 -24.22
CA ARG A 119 -15.69 23.19 -23.76
C ARG A 119 -16.85 24.03 -24.30
N ASP A 120 -18.08 23.67 -24.03
CA ASP A 120 -19.21 24.56 -24.27
C ASP A 120 -20.24 24.31 -23.18
N ASP A 121 -20.51 25.38 -22.42
CA ASP A 121 -21.48 25.59 -21.38
C ASP A 121 -20.95 25.67 -19.94
N ALA A 122 -20.70 26.93 -19.58
CA ALA A 122 -20.26 27.39 -18.26
C ALA A 122 -21.35 27.26 -17.16
N SER A 123 -22.35 26.39 -17.29
CA SER A 123 -23.47 26.31 -16.34
C SER A 123 -23.65 24.96 -15.63
N HIS A 124 -22.90 23.91 -15.94
CA HIS A 124 -23.06 22.61 -15.28
C HIS A 124 -21.80 21.98 -14.71
N ALA A 125 -20.70 22.73 -14.61
CA ALA A 125 -19.45 22.27 -13.97
C ALA A 125 -19.48 22.38 -12.42
N MET A 126 -20.65 22.37 -11.79
CA MET A 126 -20.78 22.57 -10.33
C MET A 126 -20.87 21.28 -9.51
N CYS A 127 -20.56 20.11 -10.04
CA CYS A 127 -20.81 18.86 -9.33
C CYS A 127 -19.59 18.00 -8.99
N SER A 128 -18.36 18.51 -9.01
CA SER A 128 -17.22 17.61 -8.73
C SER A 128 -16.05 18.20 -7.93
N ALA A 129 -16.10 19.49 -7.58
CA ALA A 129 -15.19 20.00 -6.57
C ALA A 129 -15.80 19.73 -5.18
N PRO A 130 -15.04 19.26 -4.18
CA PRO A 130 -15.52 19.29 -2.82
C PRO A 130 -15.94 20.73 -2.52
N SER A 131 -17.15 20.92 -1.97
CA SER A 131 -17.58 22.21 -1.47
C SER A 131 -16.48 22.76 -0.59
N SER A 132 -16.30 24.08 -0.55
CA SER A 132 -15.26 24.72 0.26
C SER A 132 -15.31 24.34 1.75
N ASP A 133 -16.39 23.67 2.19
CA ASP A 133 -16.61 23.16 3.52
C ASP A 133 -16.08 21.70 3.72
N ASP A 134 -15.86 20.94 2.65
CA ASP A 134 -15.39 19.55 2.68
C ASP A 134 -13.85 19.42 2.60
N LEU A 135 -13.14 20.49 2.24
CA LEU A 135 -11.69 20.50 2.26
C LEU A 135 -11.22 20.67 3.70
N PRO A 136 -10.36 19.76 4.21
CA PRO A 136 -9.80 19.96 5.53
C PRO A 136 -9.00 21.25 5.55
N ASP A 137 -9.37 22.14 6.46
CA ASP A 137 -8.62 23.36 6.72
C ASP A 137 -7.26 22.96 7.34
N GLU A 138 -6.20 23.23 6.64
CA GLU A 138 -4.86 23.08 7.19
C GLU A 138 -4.66 24.14 8.29
N VAL A 139 -4.55 23.68 9.51
CA VAL A 139 -4.45 24.52 10.69
C VAL A 139 -2.97 24.67 11.06
N ARG A 140 -2.39 25.87 10.85
CA ARG A 140 -1.01 26.18 11.22
C ARG A 140 -0.91 27.21 12.33
N PRO A 141 0.19 27.28 13.10
CA PRO A 141 0.41 28.38 14.04
C PRO A 141 0.31 29.73 13.34
N TYR A 142 -0.33 30.70 14.01
CA TYR A 142 -0.48 32.07 13.54
C TYR A 142 0.88 32.69 13.22
N ARG A 143 1.00 33.34 12.08
CA ARG A 143 2.16 34.17 11.73
C ARG A 143 1.74 35.64 11.64
N ARG A 144 2.62 36.53 12.06
CA ARG A 144 2.38 37.98 12.01
C ARG A 144 2.14 38.41 10.54
N GLY A 145 0.92 38.83 10.22
CA GLY A 145 0.47 39.16 8.86
C GLY A 145 -0.73 38.33 8.41
N ASP A 146 -1.10 37.27 9.11
CA ASP A 146 -2.32 36.51 8.82
C ASP A 146 -3.55 37.38 9.20
N THR A 147 -4.60 37.30 8.39
CA THR A 147 -5.83 38.08 8.65
C THR A 147 -6.58 37.48 9.84
N LEU A 148 -7.09 38.35 10.73
CA LEU A 148 -7.84 37.98 11.93
C LEU A 148 -9.09 37.13 11.64
N ARG A 149 -9.62 37.19 10.42
CA ARG A 149 -10.74 36.34 9.95
C ARG A 149 -10.37 34.86 9.81
N GLN A 150 -9.09 34.54 9.68
CA GLN A 150 -8.59 33.17 9.51
C GLN A 150 -8.24 32.51 10.84
N ILE A 151 -8.37 33.18 11.97
CA ILE A 151 -8.09 32.63 13.27
C ILE A 151 -9.22 31.70 13.72
N VAL A 152 -8.84 30.49 14.13
CA VAL A 152 -9.78 29.52 14.71
C VAL A 152 -9.97 29.84 16.20
N TRP A 153 -10.84 30.80 16.48
CA TRP A 153 -11.10 31.31 17.84
C TRP A 153 -11.50 30.21 18.83
N LYS A 154 -12.23 29.19 18.38
CA LYS A 154 -12.64 28.04 19.23
C LYS A 154 -11.44 27.24 19.71
N LYS A 155 -10.39 27.09 18.90
CA LYS A 155 -9.16 26.40 19.30
C LYS A 155 -8.27 27.31 20.13
N ALA A 156 -8.15 28.58 19.77
CA ALA A 156 -7.41 29.56 20.54
C ALA A 156 -7.94 29.70 21.98
N ALA A 157 -9.28 29.65 22.16
CA ALA A 157 -9.90 29.70 23.49
C ALA A 157 -9.65 28.45 24.34
N ARG A 158 -9.35 27.30 23.72
CA ARG A 158 -9.08 26.04 24.45
C ARG A 158 -7.60 25.81 24.76
N THR A 159 -6.72 26.20 23.86
CA THR A 159 -5.27 25.90 23.95
C THR A 159 -4.42 27.11 24.30
N GLY A 160 -4.98 28.34 24.24
CA GLY A 160 -4.23 29.58 24.42
C GLY A 160 -3.34 29.96 23.23
N GLU A 161 -3.25 29.11 22.20
CA GLU A 161 -2.42 29.36 21.02
C GLU A 161 -3.26 29.87 19.87
N LEU A 162 -2.80 30.95 19.23
CA LEU A 162 -3.43 31.46 18.02
C LEU A 162 -3.10 30.57 16.84
N VAL A 163 -4.13 29.99 16.25
CA VAL A 163 -4.02 29.08 15.12
C VAL A 163 -4.79 29.69 13.96
N SER A 164 -4.11 29.83 12.82
CA SER A 164 -4.68 30.37 11.59
C SER A 164 -5.14 29.22 10.67
N ARG A 165 -6.36 29.38 10.12
CA ARG A 165 -6.91 28.49 9.12
C ARG A 165 -6.36 28.90 7.75
N HIS A 166 -5.55 28.05 7.15
CA HIS A 166 -5.04 28.30 5.82
C HIS A 166 -5.95 27.62 4.80
N ARG A 167 -6.70 28.41 4.02
CA ARG A 167 -7.38 27.88 2.84
C ARG A 167 -6.32 27.65 1.77
N SER A 168 -6.13 26.40 1.40
CA SER A 168 -5.41 26.10 0.18
C SER A 168 -6.08 26.80 -0.98
N ALA A 169 -5.28 27.33 -1.92
CA ALA A 169 -5.83 27.94 -3.13
C ALA A 169 -6.79 26.95 -3.82
N PRO A 170 -7.90 27.42 -4.40
CA PRO A 170 -8.81 26.54 -5.12
C PRO A 170 -8.00 25.77 -6.17
N PRO A 171 -8.22 24.44 -6.30
CA PRO A 171 -7.51 23.63 -7.27
C PRO A 171 -7.73 24.20 -8.68
N PRO A 172 -6.73 24.12 -9.58
CA PRO A 172 -6.85 24.59 -10.95
C PRO A 172 -8.04 23.92 -11.64
N ALA A 173 -8.72 24.67 -12.53
CA ALA A 173 -9.84 24.16 -13.31
C ALA A 173 -9.42 22.88 -14.05
N GLY A 174 -10.20 21.81 -13.94
CA GLY A 174 -9.88 20.49 -14.50
C GLY A 174 -9.20 19.53 -13.52
N THR A 175 -9.07 19.92 -12.24
CA THR A 175 -8.55 19.01 -11.21
C THR A 175 -9.53 17.85 -10.94
N GLN A 176 -9.03 16.64 -11.00
CA GLN A 176 -9.79 15.43 -10.71
C GLN A 176 -9.64 15.02 -9.24
N TRP A 177 -10.75 14.74 -8.56
CA TRP A 177 -10.74 14.18 -7.23
C TRP A 177 -11.15 12.72 -7.24
N LEU A 178 -10.24 11.86 -6.79
CA LEU A 178 -10.48 10.43 -6.65
C LEU A 178 -10.97 10.16 -5.22
N ARG A 179 -12.27 9.88 -5.09
CA ARG A 179 -12.91 9.70 -3.78
C ARG A 179 -13.22 8.24 -3.52
N TRP A 180 -13.07 7.84 -2.28
CA TRP A 180 -13.48 6.52 -1.82
C TRP A 180 -14.95 6.22 -2.11
N SER A 181 -15.84 7.20 -1.87
CA SER A 181 -17.28 7.07 -2.13
C SER A 181 -17.62 6.74 -3.57
N ASP A 182 -16.83 7.21 -4.51
CA ASP A 182 -17.08 7.08 -5.95
C ASP A 182 -16.56 5.73 -6.49
N ALA A 183 -15.71 5.06 -5.72
CA ALA A 183 -15.08 3.80 -6.10
C ALA A 183 -15.88 2.54 -5.72
N ALA A 184 -17.19 2.68 -5.45
CA ALA A 184 -18.10 1.60 -5.09
C ALA A 184 -17.67 0.83 -3.81
N PRO A 185 -17.64 1.50 -2.65
CA PRO A 185 -17.16 0.92 -1.39
C PRO A 185 -18.00 -0.28 -0.90
N GLU A 186 -19.23 -0.42 -1.39
CA GLU A 186 -20.11 -1.56 -1.12
C GLU A 186 -19.56 -2.90 -1.63
N ARG A 187 -18.62 -2.87 -2.58
CA ARG A 187 -17.93 -4.07 -3.09
C ARG A 187 -16.85 -4.61 -2.14
N GLY A 188 -16.52 -3.87 -1.10
CA GLY A 188 -15.48 -4.20 -0.12
C GLY A 188 -14.24 -3.33 -0.25
N THR A 189 -13.37 -3.41 0.75
CA THR A 189 -12.17 -2.55 0.85
C THR A 189 -11.18 -2.82 -0.27
N GLU A 190 -10.83 -4.08 -0.54
CA GLU A 190 -9.82 -4.41 -1.55
C GLU A 190 -10.24 -4.02 -2.97
N PRO A 191 -11.45 -4.38 -3.46
CA PRO A 191 -11.90 -3.96 -4.79
C PRO A 191 -11.99 -2.44 -4.96
N THR A 192 -12.31 -1.72 -3.88
CA THR A 192 -12.35 -0.26 -3.89
C THR A 192 -10.95 0.33 -4.05
N LEU A 193 -9.97 -0.20 -3.35
CA LEU A 193 -8.57 0.22 -3.47
C LEU A 193 -7.96 -0.12 -4.84
N GLU A 194 -8.30 -1.29 -5.39
CA GLU A 194 -7.89 -1.70 -6.73
C GLU A 194 -8.42 -0.74 -7.80
N ARG A 195 -9.69 -0.31 -7.66
CA ARG A 195 -10.31 0.69 -8.54
C ARG A 195 -9.66 2.06 -8.40
N LEU A 196 -9.45 2.55 -7.17
CA LEU A 196 -8.75 3.81 -6.92
C LEU A 196 -7.31 3.77 -7.47
N CYS A 197 -6.63 2.64 -7.33
CA CYS A 197 -5.30 2.43 -7.92
C CYS A 197 -5.33 2.57 -9.45
N ALA A 198 -6.29 1.95 -10.12
CA ALA A 198 -6.46 2.08 -11.56
C ALA A 198 -6.73 3.53 -11.99
N TRP A 199 -7.56 4.26 -11.23
CA TRP A 199 -7.84 5.67 -11.50
C TRP A 199 -6.63 6.58 -11.28
N VAL A 200 -5.82 6.35 -10.23
CA VAL A 200 -4.55 7.05 -10.01
C VAL A 200 -3.62 6.88 -11.21
N LEU A 201 -3.48 5.64 -11.70
CA LEU A 201 -2.62 5.36 -12.85
C LEU A 201 -3.16 5.99 -14.15
N ALA A 202 -4.47 5.96 -14.36
CA ALA A 202 -5.12 6.57 -15.52
C ALA A 202 -4.97 8.11 -15.52
N ALA A 203 -5.17 8.76 -14.38
CA ALA A 203 -5.02 10.22 -14.23
C ALA A 203 -3.57 10.66 -14.43
N ASP A 204 -2.61 9.91 -13.87
CA ASP A 204 -1.17 10.18 -14.07
C ASP A 204 -0.77 10.02 -15.54
N ALA A 205 -1.25 8.96 -16.22
CA ALA A 205 -1.00 8.74 -17.65
C ALA A 205 -1.62 9.82 -18.54
N ALA A 206 -2.78 10.39 -18.13
CA ALA A 206 -3.43 11.50 -18.83
C ALA A 206 -2.77 12.86 -18.54
N GLY A 207 -1.82 12.94 -17.60
CA GLY A 207 -1.17 14.19 -17.19
C GLY A 207 -2.10 15.19 -16.52
N LEU A 208 -3.24 14.73 -15.98
CA LEU A 208 -4.23 15.57 -15.30
C LEU A 208 -3.83 15.77 -13.84
N PRO A 209 -4.03 16.96 -13.26
CA PRO A 209 -3.88 17.15 -11.83
C PRO A 209 -4.98 16.39 -11.09
N TYR A 210 -4.60 15.52 -10.14
CA TYR A 210 -5.55 14.74 -9.37
C TYR A 210 -5.20 14.73 -7.88
N GLY A 211 -6.24 14.66 -7.04
CA GLY A 211 -6.14 14.48 -5.61
C GLY A 211 -6.82 13.17 -5.17
N LEU A 212 -6.45 12.65 -4.01
CA LEU A 212 -7.00 11.42 -3.44
C LEU A 212 -7.67 11.72 -2.10
N MET A 213 -8.87 11.18 -1.89
CA MET A 213 -9.62 11.28 -0.63
C MET A 213 -10.00 9.90 -0.12
N LEU A 214 -9.48 9.55 1.05
CA LEU A 214 -9.75 8.29 1.73
C LEU A 214 -10.40 8.55 3.10
N PRO A 215 -11.33 7.70 3.56
CA PRO A 215 -11.90 7.81 4.91
C PRO A 215 -10.81 7.54 5.96
N SER A 216 -10.85 8.24 7.09
CA SER A 216 -9.95 8.02 8.21
C SER A 216 -10.67 7.34 9.37
N ARG A 217 -9.89 6.67 10.24
CA ARG A 217 -10.38 6.01 11.46
C ARG A 217 -10.99 6.97 12.49
N HIS A 218 -10.63 8.24 12.46
CA HIS A 218 -10.99 9.22 13.50
C HIS A 218 -11.99 10.28 13.02
N GLY A 219 -12.67 10.04 11.89
CA GLY A 219 -13.64 10.98 11.32
C GLY A 219 -13.01 12.09 10.47
N ASP A 220 -11.70 12.25 10.47
CA ASP A 220 -10.99 13.13 9.56
C ASP A 220 -10.64 12.35 8.29
N SER A 221 -10.92 12.90 7.11
CA SER A 221 -10.55 12.28 5.84
C SER A 221 -9.02 12.38 5.64
N THR A 222 -8.38 11.26 5.32
CA THR A 222 -7.00 11.30 4.83
C THR A 222 -7.05 11.73 3.36
N TRP A 223 -6.37 12.82 3.03
CA TRP A 223 -6.37 13.35 1.68
C TRP A 223 -4.96 13.66 1.19
N VAL A 224 -4.77 13.49 -0.11
CA VAL A 224 -3.54 13.88 -0.81
C VAL A 224 -3.91 15.03 -1.74
N ALA A 225 -3.30 16.20 -1.52
CA ALA A 225 -3.56 17.40 -2.31
C ALA A 225 -3.31 17.15 -3.81
N PRO A 226 -4.10 17.79 -4.70
CA PRO A 226 -3.93 17.63 -6.13
C PRO A 226 -2.55 18.05 -6.60
N ALA A 227 -1.91 17.18 -7.39
CA ALA A 227 -0.65 17.44 -8.06
C ALA A 227 -0.51 16.51 -9.28
N ILE A 228 0.62 16.59 -9.98
CA ILE A 228 0.99 15.76 -11.14
C ILE A 228 2.38 15.18 -10.95
N GLY A 229 2.68 14.10 -11.68
CA GLY A 229 4.02 13.56 -11.81
C GLY A 229 4.34 12.40 -10.87
N ALA A 230 5.50 11.76 -11.12
CA ALA A 230 5.88 10.49 -10.51
C ALA A 230 5.92 10.50 -8.98
N ALA A 231 6.38 11.60 -8.37
CA ALA A 231 6.43 11.71 -6.91
C ALA A 231 5.02 11.79 -6.30
N HIS A 232 4.08 12.46 -6.97
CA HIS A 232 2.69 12.52 -6.55
C HIS A 232 2.02 11.16 -6.67
N ARG A 233 2.20 10.48 -7.82
CA ARG A 233 1.72 9.12 -8.04
C ARG A 233 2.19 8.17 -6.93
N MET A 234 3.48 8.20 -6.59
CA MET A 234 4.01 7.35 -5.53
C MET A 234 3.34 7.63 -4.18
N ARG A 235 3.12 8.90 -3.82
CA ARG A 235 2.42 9.26 -2.58
C ARG A 235 0.99 8.74 -2.54
N CYS A 236 0.25 8.85 -3.65
CA CYS A 236 -1.12 8.33 -3.73
C CYS A 236 -1.14 6.80 -3.63
N LEU A 237 -0.27 6.10 -4.36
CA LEU A 237 -0.16 4.63 -4.30
C LEU A 237 0.26 4.14 -2.91
N GLN A 238 1.18 4.85 -2.24
CA GLN A 238 1.57 4.55 -0.86
C GLN A 238 0.39 4.72 0.10
N ALA A 239 -0.36 5.81 -0.01
CA ALA A 239 -1.56 6.02 0.81
C ALA A 239 -2.60 4.89 0.62
N LEU A 240 -2.78 4.39 -0.62
CA LEU A 240 -3.63 3.23 -0.90
C LEU A 240 -3.08 1.94 -0.31
N ALA A 241 -1.77 1.72 -0.36
CA ALA A 241 -1.13 0.53 0.18
C ALA A 241 -1.23 0.45 1.72
N GLU A 242 -1.05 1.58 2.39
CA GLU A 242 -1.08 1.69 3.85
C GLU A 242 -2.50 1.85 4.42
N PHE A 243 -3.50 2.01 3.53
CA PHE A 243 -4.89 2.22 3.96
C PHE A 243 -5.44 1.00 4.69
N SER A 244 -6.00 1.22 5.90
CA SER A 244 -6.72 0.20 6.66
C SER A 244 -8.00 0.80 7.24
N LEU A 245 -9.15 0.23 6.86
CA LEU A 245 -10.40 0.52 7.57
C LEU A 245 -10.37 -0.09 8.96
N PRO A 246 -10.93 0.58 9.98
CA PRO A 246 -11.22 -0.10 11.25
C PRO A 246 -12.18 -1.25 10.97
N PRO A 247 -12.08 -2.40 11.68
CA PRO A 247 -13.10 -3.41 11.62
C PRO A 247 -14.42 -2.74 11.97
N HIS A 248 -15.45 -2.90 11.11
CA HIS A 248 -16.79 -2.43 11.41
C HIS A 248 -17.20 -3.03 12.75
N ALA A 249 -17.50 -2.20 13.74
CA ALA A 249 -18.21 -2.61 14.95
C ALA A 249 -19.65 -2.95 14.53
N GLY A 250 -19.88 -4.16 13.99
CA GLY A 250 -21.16 -4.53 13.44
C GLY A 250 -21.20 -5.91 12.81
N THR A 251 -20.54 -6.90 13.43
CA THR A 251 -20.98 -8.29 13.31
C THR A 251 -20.67 -8.97 14.63
N THR A 252 -21.50 -8.69 15.61
CA THR A 252 -21.65 -9.59 16.75
C THR A 252 -22.15 -10.90 16.15
N THR A 253 -21.25 -11.84 15.93
CA THR A 253 -21.62 -13.24 15.74
C THR A 253 -22.35 -13.63 17.00
N ALA A 254 -23.65 -13.78 16.91
CA ALA A 254 -24.50 -14.31 17.98
C ALA A 254 -23.91 -15.70 18.29
N GLU A 255 -23.23 -15.77 19.41
CA GLU A 255 -22.81 -17.01 20.05
C GLU A 255 -24.09 -17.80 20.37
N ALA A 256 -24.30 -18.90 19.66
CA ALA A 256 -25.39 -19.81 19.89
C ALA A 256 -25.30 -20.33 21.35
N PRO A 257 -26.40 -20.35 22.13
CA PRO A 257 -26.36 -20.85 23.49
C PRO A 257 -26.03 -22.35 23.46
N SER A 258 -24.93 -22.71 24.10
CA SER A 258 -24.56 -24.10 24.39
C SER A 258 -25.65 -24.71 25.28
N THR A 259 -26.44 -25.60 24.68
CA THR A 259 -27.33 -26.50 25.46
C THR A 259 -26.45 -27.47 26.26
N SER A 260 -26.30 -27.17 27.54
CA SER A 260 -25.79 -28.09 28.55
C SER A 260 -26.78 -29.24 28.71
N SER A 261 -26.44 -30.39 28.11
CA SER A 261 -27.12 -31.66 28.37
C SER A 261 -26.64 -32.22 29.71
N ALA A 262 -27.46 -32.13 30.71
CA ALA A 262 -27.28 -32.82 32.00
C ALA A 262 -27.39 -34.33 31.79
N TYR A 263 -26.29 -35.03 31.90
CA TYR A 263 -26.28 -36.50 31.99
C TYR A 263 -26.54 -36.92 33.44
N GLY A 264 -27.74 -37.43 33.67
CA GLY A 264 -28.13 -38.08 34.95
C GLY A 264 -27.37 -39.40 35.15
N ARG A 265 -26.79 -39.58 36.32
CA ARG A 265 -26.29 -40.83 36.84
C ARG A 265 -27.45 -41.79 37.14
N PRO A 266 -27.41 -43.08 36.84
CA PRO A 266 -28.20 -44.08 37.51
C PRO A 266 -27.44 -44.59 38.75
N ALA A 267 -28.20 -44.68 39.86
CA ALA A 267 -27.78 -45.30 41.11
C ALA A 267 -27.83 -46.82 40.99
N SER A 268 -26.90 -47.40 41.67
CA SER A 268 -26.70 -48.82 41.91
C SER A 268 -27.84 -49.56 42.58
N SER A 269 -28.03 -50.79 42.24
CA SER A 269 -28.22 -51.91 43.14
C SER A 269 -27.39 -53.06 42.70
#